data_9c05fae0309d93ffe41622c5f8fc20d3
#
_entry.id   9c05fae0309d93ffe41622c5f8fc20d3
#
_cell.length_a   1.000
_cell.length_b   1.000
_cell.length_c   1.000
_cell.angle_alpha   90.00
_cell.angle_beta   90.00
_cell.angle_gamma   90.00
#
_symmetry.space_group_name_H-M   'P 1'
#
loop_
_entity.id
_entity.type
_entity.pdbx_description
1 polymer ?
#
loop_
_entity_poly.entity_id
_entity_poly.type
_entity_poly.pdbx_seq_one_letter_code
_entity_poly.pdbx_strand_id
1 'polypeptide(L)'
;MKVLVNGKKVSVKQKPGSYIAITREWKDGDRIAATYPMQIELEATPDNPNKVALLYGPLVLAGERGTEGMQAPAPFSDPALYNDYYTYNFHVPADLRTSLKIDVKHPERTLRRVGKDLKFTTKQGDVIRPLYDLHHQRYVVYWDLQD
;
A
#
# COMPACT_ATOMS: atom_id res chain seq x y z
N MET A 1 4.61 -6.90 16.42
CA MET A 1 5.45 -5.71 16.63
C MET A 1 6.46 -5.96 17.74
N LYS A 2 7.69 -5.47 17.61
CA LYS A 2 8.76 -5.53 18.63
C LYS A 2 9.16 -4.10 19.00
N VAL A 3 9.19 -3.81 20.30
CA VAL A 3 9.62 -2.49 20.81
C VAL A 3 10.86 -2.66 21.65
N LEU A 4 11.85 -1.82 21.42
CA LEU A 4 13.08 -1.73 22.19
C LEU A 4 13.23 -0.31 22.73
N VAL A 5 13.70 -0.17 23.96
CA VAL A 5 14.17 1.10 24.52
C VAL A 5 15.62 0.92 24.88
N ASN A 6 16.50 1.72 24.31
CA ASN A 6 17.97 1.62 24.47
C ASN A 6 18.48 0.19 24.20
N GLY A 7 17.95 -0.45 23.15
CA GLY A 7 18.30 -1.82 22.76
C GLY A 7 17.66 -2.92 23.64
N LYS A 8 17.01 -2.60 24.75
CA LYS A 8 16.35 -3.57 25.61
C LYS A 8 14.89 -3.75 25.22
N LYS A 9 14.42 -5.01 25.14
CA LYS A 9 13.04 -5.35 24.79
C LYS A 9 12.07 -4.86 25.87
N VAL A 10 11.01 -4.17 25.43
CA VAL A 10 9.88 -3.77 26.26
C VAL A 10 8.68 -4.66 25.95
N SER A 11 8.02 -5.17 27.00
CA SER A 11 6.80 -5.93 26.83
C SER A 11 5.66 -4.99 26.45
N VAL A 12 5.02 -5.27 25.33
CA VAL A 12 3.88 -4.52 24.80
C VAL A 12 2.65 -5.41 24.94
N LYS A 13 1.69 -4.99 25.77
CA LYS A 13 0.44 -5.74 26.05
C LYS A 13 -0.79 -5.10 25.42
N GLN A 14 -0.63 -4.03 24.66
CA GLN A 14 -1.73 -3.28 24.06
C GLN A 14 -2.34 -4.04 22.90
N LYS A 15 -3.66 -3.85 22.72
CA LYS A 15 -4.41 -4.39 21.59
C LYS A 15 -4.07 -3.64 20.29
N PRO A 16 -4.21 -4.28 19.10
CA PRO A 16 -4.16 -3.57 17.83
C PRO A 16 -5.13 -2.36 17.84
N GLY A 17 -4.74 -1.28 17.18
CA GLY A 17 -5.53 -0.04 17.12
C GLY A 17 -5.47 0.83 18.39
N SER A 18 -4.59 0.52 19.36
CA SER A 18 -4.41 1.33 20.57
C SER A 18 -2.99 1.88 20.68
N TYR A 19 -2.84 2.97 21.47
CA TYR A 19 -1.52 3.53 21.78
C TYR A 19 -0.73 2.60 22.71
N ILE A 20 0.59 2.61 22.53
CA ILE A 20 1.51 1.91 23.42
C ILE A 20 2.04 2.91 24.44
N ALA A 21 1.70 2.72 25.71
CA ALA A 21 2.25 3.50 26.80
C ALA A 21 3.51 2.80 27.38
N ILE A 22 4.59 3.55 27.48
CA ILE A 22 5.84 3.11 28.11
C ILE A 22 6.13 4.05 29.28
N THR A 23 5.90 3.57 30.50
CA THR A 23 6.15 4.34 31.73
C THR A 23 7.53 4.05 32.26
N ARG A 24 8.37 5.07 32.31
CA ARG A 24 9.74 5.02 32.85
C ARG A 24 10.27 6.45 33.09
N GLU A 25 11.38 6.56 33.80
CA GLU A 25 12.18 7.79 33.81
C GLU A 25 12.90 7.93 32.47
N TRP A 26 12.59 8.99 31.72
CA TRP A 26 13.19 9.29 30.44
C TRP A 26 14.40 10.19 30.64
N LYS A 27 15.47 9.91 29.90
CA LYS A 27 16.69 10.72 29.88
C LYS A 27 16.95 11.26 28.49
N ASP A 28 17.64 12.38 28.41
CA ASP A 28 18.10 12.88 27.12
C ASP A 28 18.98 11.83 26.43
N GLY A 29 18.74 11.63 25.12
CA GLY A 29 19.40 10.60 24.33
C GLY A 29 18.76 9.20 24.40
N ASP A 30 17.70 8.97 25.17
CA ASP A 30 16.96 7.71 25.15
C ASP A 30 16.39 7.45 23.72
N ARG A 31 16.51 6.20 23.25
CA ARG A 31 16.09 5.78 21.91
C ARG A 31 15.02 4.71 21.99
N ILE A 32 13.92 4.93 21.26
CA ILE A 32 12.89 3.92 21.04
C ILE A 32 13.04 3.38 19.62
N ALA A 33 13.08 2.06 19.49
CA ALA A 33 13.00 1.36 18.20
C ALA A 33 11.77 0.46 18.17
N ALA A 34 10.87 0.70 17.21
CA ALA A 34 9.70 -0.13 16.97
C ALA A 34 9.87 -0.85 15.63
N THR A 35 9.70 -2.17 15.63
CA THR A 35 9.75 -3.00 14.42
C THR A 35 8.38 -3.62 14.20
N TYR A 36 7.81 -3.35 13.04
CA TYR A 36 6.56 -3.94 12.56
C TYR A 36 6.86 -5.11 11.64
N PRO A 37 6.11 -6.23 11.73
CA PRO A 37 6.18 -7.25 10.70
C PRO A 37 5.65 -6.67 9.39
N MET A 38 6.42 -6.83 8.32
CA MET A 38 6.04 -6.40 6.99
C MET A 38 5.65 -7.65 6.21
N GLN A 39 4.36 -7.95 6.20
CA GLN A 39 3.76 -9.12 5.56
C GLN A 39 2.76 -8.66 4.49
N ILE A 40 2.58 -9.47 3.45
CA ILE A 40 1.50 -9.27 2.48
C ILE A 40 0.21 -9.78 3.12
N GLU A 41 -0.78 -8.94 3.17
CA GLU A 41 -2.11 -9.23 3.69
C GLU A 41 -3.17 -8.82 2.68
N LEU A 42 -4.33 -9.47 2.74
CA LEU A 42 -5.50 -9.17 1.92
C LEU A 42 -6.58 -8.67 2.88
N GLU A 43 -7.13 -7.50 2.58
CA GLU A 43 -8.27 -6.95 3.31
C GLU A 43 -9.48 -6.87 2.37
N ALA A 44 -10.50 -7.65 2.67
CA ALA A 44 -11.73 -7.66 1.89
C ALA A 44 -12.57 -6.41 2.16
N THR A 45 -13.29 -5.94 1.15
CA THR A 45 -14.28 -4.88 1.36
C THR A 45 -15.47 -5.42 2.17
N PRO A 46 -16.11 -4.59 3.00
CA PRO A 46 -17.20 -5.05 3.88
C PRO A 46 -18.40 -5.64 3.14
N ASP A 47 -18.62 -5.21 1.91
CA ASP A 47 -19.76 -5.59 1.06
C ASP A 47 -19.46 -6.73 0.10
N ASN A 48 -18.18 -7.02 -0.16
CA ASN A 48 -17.80 -8.07 -1.11
C ASN A 48 -16.49 -8.77 -0.69
N PRO A 49 -16.56 -10.01 -0.19
CA PRO A 49 -15.37 -10.75 0.23
C PRO A 49 -14.42 -11.12 -0.92
N ASN A 50 -14.89 -11.06 -2.16
CA ASN A 50 -14.07 -11.31 -3.35
C ASN A 50 -13.41 -10.03 -3.89
N LYS A 51 -13.68 -8.88 -3.29
CA LYS A 51 -13.02 -7.62 -3.60
C LYS A 51 -12.06 -7.25 -2.46
N VAL A 52 -10.76 -7.21 -2.76
CA VAL A 52 -9.73 -7.06 -1.74
C VAL A 52 -8.76 -5.92 -2.04
N ALA A 53 -8.26 -5.29 -0.99
CA ALA A 53 -7.05 -4.49 -1.03
C ALA A 53 -5.83 -5.33 -0.64
N LEU A 54 -4.69 -5.02 -1.24
CA LEU A 54 -3.40 -5.60 -0.87
C LEU A 54 -2.69 -4.68 0.10
N LEU A 55 -2.17 -5.25 1.17
CA LEU A 55 -1.41 -4.52 2.19
C LEU A 55 -0.01 -5.12 2.31
N TYR A 56 0.96 -4.28 2.63
CA TYR A 56 2.28 -4.71 3.06
C TYR A 56 2.62 -4.04 4.39
N GLY A 57 2.37 -4.72 5.49
CA GLY A 57 2.31 -4.09 6.80
C GLY A 57 1.28 -2.95 6.81
N PRO A 58 1.65 -1.70 7.17
CA PRO A 58 0.74 -0.56 7.18
C PRO A 58 0.55 0.11 5.80
N LEU A 59 1.17 -0.40 4.76
CA LEU A 59 1.16 0.22 3.43
C LEU A 59 0.10 -0.41 2.54
N VAL A 60 -0.76 0.42 1.95
CA VAL A 60 -1.66 -0.01 0.88
C VAL A 60 -0.86 -0.17 -0.40
N LEU A 61 -1.01 -1.30 -1.05
CA LEU A 61 -0.39 -1.60 -2.34
C LEU A 61 -1.42 -1.42 -3.47
N ALA A 62 -0.96 -0.87 -4.59
CA ALA A 62 -1.79 -0.70 -5.78
C ALA A 62 -1.07 -1.17 -7.05
N GLY A 63 -1.82 -1.64 -8.01
CA GLY A 63 -1.32 -2.08 -9.31
C GLY A 63 -1.17 -0.94 -10.30
N GLU A 64 -0.03 -0.86 -10.95
CA GLU A 64 0.21 0.08 -12.05
C GLU A 64 -0.69 -0.26 -13.24
N ARG A 65 -1.26 0.77 -13.88
CA ARG A 65 -2.12 0.62 -15.07
C ARG A 65 -1.73 1.58 -16.21
N GLY A 66 -0.52 2.16 -16.09
CA GLY A 66 0.06 3.00 -17.13
C GLY A 66 -0.63 4.34 -17.33
N THR A 67 -0.23 5.01 -18.38
CA THR A 67 -0.61 6.40 -18.71
C THR A 67 -1.25 6.53 -20.09
N GLU A 68 -1.52 5.43 -20.78
CA GLU A 68 -2.05 5.45 -22.14
C GLU A 68 -3.36 6.26 -22.20
N GLY A 69 -3.42 7.22 -23.12
CA GLY A 69 -4.57 8.12 -23.29
C GLY A 69 -4.77 9.13 -22.14
N MET A 70 -3.84 9.24 -21.18
CA MET A 70 -3.85 10.32 -20.20
C MET A 70 -3.21 11.56 -20.80
N GLN A 71 -3.80 12.74 -20.54
CA GLN A 71 -3.17 13.99 -20.89
C GLN A 71 -1.95 14.24 -20.00
N ALA A 72 -0.94 14.92 -20.57
CA ALA A 72 0.19 15.37 -19.75
C ALA A 72 -0.31 16.30 -18.64
N PRO A 73 0.21 16.16 -17.40
CA PRO A 73 -0.14 17.08 -16.34
C PRO A 73 0.24 18.51 -16.74
N ALA A 74 -0.68 19.45 -16.51
CA ALA A 74 -0.41 20.85 -16.75
C ALA A 74 0.73 21.35 -15.86
N PRO A 75 1.54 22.30 -16.30
CA PRO A 75 2.60 22.87 -15.47
C PRO A 75 2.03 23.45 -14.19
N PHE A 76 2.64 23.17 -13.06
CA PHE A 76 2.26 23.68 -11.72
C PHE A 76 2.27 25.21 -11.58
N SER A 77 2.63 25.94 -12.63
CA SER A 77 2.74 27.40 -12.64
C SER A 77 1.41 28.13 -12.71
N ASP A 78 0.30 27.46 -13.01
CA ASP A 78 -1.02 28.08 -13.06
C ASP A 78 -1.88 27.65 -11.88
N PRO A 79 -2.19 28.58 -10.93
CA PRO A 79 -3.05 28.28 -9.78
C PRO A 79 -4.46 27.84 -10.16
N ALA A 80 -4.96 28.19 -11.34
CA ALA A 80 -6.25 27.74 -11.84
C ALA A 80 -6.28 26.24 -12.13
N LEU A 81 -5.12 25.65 -12.32
CA LEU A 81 -4.93 24.23 -12.62
C LEU A 81 -4.67 23.36 -11.39
N TYR A 82 -4.64 23.95 -10.19
CA TYR A 82 -4.53 23.22 -8.91
C TYR A 82 -5.66 22.21 -8.66
N ASN A 83 -6.79 22.39 -9.33
CA ASN A 83 -7.95 21.51 -9.25
C ASN A 83 -8.04 20.51 -10.42
N ASP A 84 -7.00 20.34 -11.18
CA ASP A 84 -6.98 19.48 -12.38
C ASP A 84 -7.34 18.02 -12.11
N TYR A 85 -7.12 17.55 -10.90
CA TYR A 85 -7.63 16.22 -10.49
C TYR A 85 -9.16 16.10 -10.60
N TYR A 86 -9.88 17.19 -10.62
CA TYR A 86 -11.35 17.22 -10.68
C TYR A 86 -11.90 17.65 -12.05
N THR A 87 -11.11 18.30 -12.88
CA THR A 87 -11.55 18.85 -14.17
C THR A 87 -11.30 17.95 -15.36
N TYR A 88 -10.33 17.03 -15.27
CA TYR A 88 -10.14 16.04 -16.32
C TYR A 88 -11.09 14.87 -16.10
N ASN A 89 -12.00 14.65 -17.03
CA ASN A 89 -12.69 13.37 -17.21
C ASN A 89 -11.63 12.33 -17.55
N PHE A 90 -10.98 11.78 -16.53
CA PHE A 90 -10.11 10.62 -16.71
C PHE A 90 -10.98 9.47 -17.18
N HIS A 91 -11.03 9.30 -18.47
CA HIS A 91 -11.70 8.15 -19.04
C HIS A 91 -10.95 6.91 -18.55
N VAL A 92 -11.57 6.16 -17.65
CA VAL A 92 -11.07 4.85 -17.26
C VAL A 92 -11.44 3.89 -18.36
N PRO A 93 -10.47 3.26 -19.06
CA PRO A 93 -10.76 2.27 -20.07
C PRO A 93 -11.66 1.18 -19.50
N ALA A 94 -12.67 0.78 -20.26
CA ALA A 94 -13.63 -0.26 -19.83
C ALA A 94 -12.96 -1.63 -19.61
N ASP A 95 -11.80 -1.84 -20.23
CA ASP A 95 -10.98 -3.05 -20.17
C ASP A 95 -9.88 -2.97 -19.10
N LEU A 96 -9.88 -1.94 -18.25
CA LEU A 96 -8.91 -1.83 -17.18
C LEU A 96 -9.00 -3.04 -16.25
N ARG A 97 -7.97 -3.86 -16.27
CA ARG A 97 -7.96 -5.12 -15.50
C ARG A 97 -7.91 -4.83 -14.01
N THR A 98 -8.95 -5.24 -13.31
CA THR A 98 -9.07 -5.21 -11.86
C THR A 98 -8.92 -6.60 -11.23
N SER A 99 -8.90 -7.64 -12.06
CA SER A 99 -8.81 -9.02 -11.59
C SER A 99 -7.41 -9.41 -11.14
N LEU A 100 -7.34 -10.18 -10.06
CA LEU A 100 -6.09 -10.70 -9.50
C LEU A 100 -6.24 -12.19 -9.16
N LYS A 101 -5.35 -13.00 -9.71
CA LYS A 101 -5.20 -14.39 -9.27
C LYS A 101 -4.12 -14.46 -8.20
N ILE A 102 -4.53 -14.75 -6.96
CA ILE A 102 -3.64 -14.79 -5.81
C ILE A 102 -4.00 -15.96 -4.89
N ASP A 103 -3.00 -16.60 -4.31
CA ASP A 103 -3.22 -17.56 -3.22
C ASP A 103 -3.64 -16.78 -1.97
N VAL A 104 -4.94 -16.83 -1.64
CA VAL A 104 -5.52 -16.07 -0.52
C VAL A 104 -4.93 -16.51 0.83
N LYS A 105 -4.53 -17.78 0.96
CA LYS A 105 -3.93 -18.32 2.18
C LYS A 105 -2.44 -17.98 2.31
N HIS A 106 -1.78 -17.82 1.17
CA HIS A 106 -0.34 -17.58 1.07
C HIS A 106 -0.04 -16.50 0.02
N PRO A 107 -0.51 -15.25 0.21
CA PRO A 107 -0.38 -14.18 -0.77
C PRO A 107 1.09 -13.86 -1.10
N GLU A 108 2.00 -14.09 -0.18
CA GLU A 108 3.44 -13.92 -0.36
C GLU A 108 4.04 -14.84 -1.44
N ARG A 109 3.35 -15.93 -1.79
CA ARG A 109 3.78 -16.85 -2.87
C ARG A 109 3.43 -16.33 -4.25
N THR A 110 2.46 -15.45 -4.34
CA THR A 110 1.99 -14.86 -5.60
C THR A 110 2.74 -13.58 -5.91
N LEU A 111 3.03 -12.76 -4.90
CA LEU A 111 3.71 -11.49 -5.05
C LEU A 111 5.22 -11.65 -4.85
N ARG A 112 5.97 -11.53 -5.93
CA ARG A 112 7.43 -11.58 -5.89
C ARG A 112 8.00 -10.16 -5.82
N ARG A 113 8.77 -9.86 -4.78
CA ARG A 113 9.49 -8.59 -4.66
C ARG A 113 10.60 -8.50 -5.71
N VAL A 114 10.74 -7.33 -6.35
CA VAL A 114 11.73 -7.05 -7.39
C VAL A 114 12.72 -6.01 -6.88
N GLY A 115 14.00 -6.36 -6.83
CA GLY A 115 15.05 -5.44 -6.41
C GLY A 115 14.99 -5.08 -4.93
N LYS A 116 15.51 -3.88 -4.61
CA LYS A 116 15.56 -3.34 -3.22
C LYS A 116 14.32 -2.54 -2.87
N ASP A 117 13.60 -2.04 -3.88
CA ASP A 117 12.41 -1.20 -3.72
C ASP A 117 11.20 -2.02 -3.27
N LEU A 118 10.14 -1.33 -2.85
CA LEU A 118 8.84 -1.94 -2.53
C LEU A 118 8.03 -2.16 -3.81
N LYS A 119 8.64 -2.83 -4.76
CA LYS A 119 8.03 -3.22 -6.03
C LYS A 119 7.82 -4.73 -6.06
N PHE A 120 6.59 -5.11 -6.38
CA PHE A 120 6.20 -6.52 -6.49
C PHE A 120 5.68 -6.82 -7.88
N THR A 121 5.80 -8.07 -8.29
CA THR A 121 5.21 -8.56 -9.54
C THR A 121 4.43 -9.84 -9.29
N THR A 122 3.37 -10.05 -10.09
CA THR A 122 2.63 -11.30 -10.14
C THR A 122 3.10 -12.15 -11.32
N LYS A 123 2.71 -13.42 -11.34
CA LYS A 123 2.91 -14.30 -12.51
C LYS A 123 2.15 -13.82 -13.75
N GLN A 124 1.11 -13.03 -13.57
CA GLN A 124 0.29 -12.44 -14.65
C GLN A 124 0.92 -11.16 -15.24
N GLY A 125 2.08 -10.72 -14.69
CA GLY A 125 2.79 -9.54 -15.15
C GLY A 125 2.30 -8.23 -14.51
N ASP A 126 1.46 -8.29 -13.47
CA ASP A 126 1.13 -7.07 -12.74
C ASP A 126 2.35 -6.49 -12.05
N VAL A 127 2.46 -5.19 -12.06
CA VAL A 127 3.41 -4.44 -11.24
C VAL A 127 2.62 -3.77 -10.13
N ILE A 128 3.03 -4.03 -8.89
CA ILE A 128 2.33 -3.59 -7.69
C ILE A 128 3.32 -2.84 -6.82
N ARG A 129 2.91 -1.66 -6.34
CA ARG A 129 3.73 -0.76 -5.51
C ARG A 129 2.91 -0.18 -4.36
N PRO A 130 3.55 0.43 -3.36
CA PRO A 130 2.85 1.29 -2.42
C PRO A 130 2.07 2.38 -3.15
N LEU A 131 0.82 2.62 -2.73
CA LEU A 131 -0.07 3.61 -3.35
C LEU A 131 0.57 5.00 -3.40
N TYR A 132 1.34 5.39 -2.38
CA TYR A 132 2.02 6.68 -2.34
C TYR A 132 3.09 6.88 -3.43
N ASP A 133 3.54 5.80 -4.07
CA ASP A 133 4.53 5.82 -5.16
C ASP A 133 3.88 5.95 -6.55
N LEU A 134 2.55 5.91 -6.62
CA LEU A 134 1.81 5.91 -7.87
C LEU A 134 1.27 7.32 -8.15
N HIS A 135 2.03 8.09 -8.91
CA HIS A 135 1.69 9.45 -9.31
C HIS A 135 1.48 9.52 -10.83
N HIS A 136 0.53 10.34 -11.25
CA HIS A 136 0.26 10.67 -12.67
C HIS A 136 0.10 9.44 -13.58
N GLN A 137 -0.51 8.39 -13.05
CA GLN A 137 -0.83 7.17 -13.79
C GLN A 137 -2.11 6.53 -13.25
N ARG A 138 -2.73 5.68 -14.04
CA ARG A 138 -3.83 4.85 -13.57
C ARG A 138 -3.32 3.78 -12.62
N TYR A 139 -4.15 3.41 -11.65
CA TYR A 139 -3.84 2.36 -10.70
C TYR A 139 -5.11 1.63 -10.25
N VAL A 140 -4.92 0.45 -9.69
CA VAL A 140 -5.97 -0.38 -9.08
C VAL A 140 -5.59 -0.65 -7.64
N VAL A 141 -6.45 -0.25 -6.70
CA VAL A 141 -6.31 -0.55 -5.26
C VAL A 141 -7.12 -1.78 -4.90
N TYR A 142 -8.38 -1.83 -5.36
CA TYR A 142 -9.29 -2.92 -5.07
C TYR A 142 -9.30 -3.92 -6.21
N TRP A 143 -9.02 -5.17 -5.86
CA TRP A 143 -8.86 -6.24 -6.81
C TRP A 143 -10.02 -7.22 -6.72
N ASP A 144 -10.52 -7.65 -7.85
CA ASP A 144 -11.49 -8.74 -7.95
C ASP A 144 -10.73 -10.06 -7.97
N LEU A 145 -10.92 -10.87 -6.92
CA LEU A 145 -10.26 -12.17 -6.81
C LEU A 145 -10.75 -13.12 -7.88
N GLN A 146 -9.81 -13.81 -8.53
CA GLN A 146 -10.10 -14.90 -9.45
C GLN A 146 -9.68 -16.23 -8.83
N ASP A 147 -10.52 -17.25 -9.02
CA ASP A 147 -10.24 -18.63 -8.65
C ASP A 147 -9.03 -19.24 -9.39
#